data_bd6737a5266fc4964e6f4791c0729eaa
#
_entry.id   bd6737a5266fc4964e6f4791c0729eaa
#
_cell.length_a   1.000
_cell.length_b   1.000
_cell.length_c   1.000
_cell.angle_alpha   90.00
_cell.angle_beta   90.00
_cell.angle_gamma   90.00
#
_symmetry.space_group_name_H-M   'P 1'
#
loop_
_entity.id
_entity.type
_entity.pdbx_description
1 polymer ?
#
loop_
_entity_poly.entity_id
_entity_poly.type
_entity_poly.pdbx_seq_one_letter_code
_entity_poly.pdbx_strand_id
1 'polypeptide(L)'
;MAEPPVPILMYHAVATDPNDATRVLSVSPEAFARQMEIVAESGCTPVRTADLAARWRDGRPLPARPVLITFDDGYEGVHRHALPVLAKHGYPATVFVSTGWIRGAYDTGGGLDTMLDWDQVRELAAADVEIGGHTHTHPQLDQLDDSALRHELIHSREIVTDEVGTAPVSLAYPFGYSSRRVREAARESGYGQALAVNNALARRRQGPYALTRLTVRRATTAEEFERLVQGRAIARDFARDRALTKGYALVRRARQVRRKVSRSRV
;
A
#
# COMPACT_ATOMS: atom_id res chain seq x y z
N MET A 1 23.15 -10.66 -13.55
CA MET A 1 22.98 -10.92 -12.09
C MET A 1 21.53 -10.64 -11.71
N ALA A 2 20.93 -11.41 -10.79
CA ALA A 2 19.58 -11.14 -10.32
C ALA A 2 19.55 -9.82 -9.52
N GLU A 3 18.59 -8.93 -9.79
CA GLU A 3 18.42 -7.71 -9.02
C GLU A 3 18.14 -8.02 -7.53
N PRO A 4 18.73 -7.25 -6.59
CA PRO A 4 18.50 -7.45 -5.18
C PRO A 4 17.02 -7.24 -4.84
N PRO A 5 16.52 -7.92 -3.80
CA PRO A 5 15.17 -7.69 -3.31
C PRO A 5 15.05 -6.32 -2.65
N VAL A 6 13.88 -5.70 -2.77
CA VAL A 6 13.61 -4.34 -2.29
C VAL A 6 12.64 -4.37 -1.12
N PRO A 7 12.96 -3.74 0.02
CA PRO A 7 12.00 -3.52 1.10
C PRO A 7 10.95 -2.49 0.68
N ILE A 8 9.67 -2.83 0.79
CA ILE A 8 8.54 -1.92 0.65
C ILE A 8 7.84 -1.87 1.99
N LEU A 9 8.00 -0.78 2.72
CA LEU A 9 7.42 -0.55 4.03
C LEU A 9 5.95 -0.13 3.86
N MET A 10 5.04 -0.79 4.57
CA MET A 10 3.61 -0.51 4.52
C MET A 10 3.15 0.03 5.86
N TYR A 11 2.81 1.29 5.87
CA TYR A 11 2.14 2.01 6.94
C TYR A 11 0.65 2.18 6.65
N HIS A 12 -0.10 2.58 7.67
CA HIS A 12 -1.48 3.06 7.56
C HIS A 12 -1.57 4.41 8.29
N ALA A 13 -2.20 4.46 9.46
CA ALA A 13 -2.32 5.69 10.23
C ALA A 13 -1.01 6.09 10.93
N VAL A 14 -0.70 7.39 10.92
CA VAL A 14 0.30 8.01 11.81
C VAL A 14 -0.45 8.89 12.81
N ALA A 15 -0.64 8.41 14.03
CA ALA A 15 -1.52 9.06 14.99
C ALA A 15 -1.08 8.86 16.44
N THR A 16 -1.24 9.91 17.26
CA THR A 16 -0.98 9.85 18.70
C THR A 16 -2.04 8.98 19.38
N ASP A 17 -3.30 9.25 19.10
CA ASP A 17 -4.45 8.52 19.65
C ASP A 17 -5.37 8.03 18.53
N PRO A 18 -5.04 6.89 17.89
CA PRO A 18 -5.84 6.29 16.83
C PRO A 18 -7.08 5.61 17.38
N ASN A 19 -8.13 5.52 16.57
CA ASN A 19 -9.29 4.70 16.87
C ASN A 19 -8.91 3.21 17.10
N ASP A 20 -9.71 2.49 17.84
CA ASP A 20 -9.44 1.06 18.14
C ASP A 20 -9.31 0.21 16.87
N ALA A 21 -10.09 0.51 15.83
CA ALA A 21 -10.04 -0.18 14.55
C ALA A 21 -8.70 -0.03 13.81
N THR A 22 -8.00 1.10 14.00
CA THR A 22 -6.74 1.43 13.31
C THR A 22 -5.52 1.25 14.20
N ARG A 23 -5.70 1.15 15.52
CA ARG A 23 -4.64 1.14 16.54
C ARG A 23 -3.49 0.17 16.23
N VAL A 24 -3.79 -1.06 15.86
CA VAL A 24 -2.77 -2.10 15.59
C VAL A 24 -1.88 -1.74 14.40
N LEU A 25 -2.45 -1.13 13.37
CA LEU A 25 -1.75 -0.73 12.13
C LEU A 25 -1.27 0.73 12.16
N SER A 26 -1.54 1.47 13.23
CA SER A 26 -1.00 2.82 13.40
C SER A 26 0.45 2.82 13.88
N VAL A 27 1.12 3.95 13.70
CA VAL A 27 2.39 4.29 14.40
C VAL A 27 2.23 5.66 15.04
N SER A 28 2.95 5.93 16.16
CA SER A 28 2.92 7.30 16.70
C SER A 28 3.81 8.23 15.87
N PRO A 29 3.55 9.55 15.88
CA PRO A 29 4.40 10.53 15.18
C PRO A 29 5.87 10.43 15.58
N GLU A 30 6.16 10.20 16.87
CA GLU A 30 7.52 10.06 17.41
C GLU A 30 8.19 8.77 16.90
N ALA A 31 7.43 7.65 16.87
CA ALA A 31 7.94 6.40 16.32
C ALA A 31 8.22 6.53 14.82
N PHE A 32 7.34 7.20 14.08
CA PHE A 32 7.55 7.45 12.64
C PHE A 32 8.80 8.31 12.41
N ALA A 33 8.98 9.39 13.17
CA ALA A 33 10.17 10.24 13.09
C ALA A 33 11.46 9.44 13.37
N ARG A 34 11.48 8.62 14.43
CA ARG A 34 12.62 7.76 14.74
C ARG A 34 12.89 6.72 13.65
N GLN A 35 11.83 6.17 13.03
CA GLN A 35 11.94 5.23 11.91
C GLN A 35 12.59 5.90 10.68
N MET A 36 12.28 7.15 10.38
CA MET A 36 12.93 7.88 9.28
C MET A 36 14.41 8.18 9.57
N GLU A 37 14.79 8.44 10.82
CA GLU A 37 16.19 8.52 11.23
C GLU A 37 16.92 7.18 11.00
N ILE A 38 16.30 6.04 11.35
CA ILE A 38 16.86 4.72 11.10
C ILE A 38 17.05 4.48 9.58
N VAL A 39 16.11 4.94 8.73
CA VAL A 39 16.29 4.88 7.27
C VAL A 39 17.55 5.66 6.87
N ALA A 40 17.76 6.88 7.39
CA ALA A 40 18.96 7.68 7.12
C ALA A 40 20.24 6.97 7.58
N GLU A 41 20.26 6.46 8.81
CA GLU A 41 21.38 5.74 9.41
C GLU A 41 21.73 4.45 8.65
N SER A 42 20.71 3.80 8.03
CA SER A 42 20.89 2.56 7.28
C SER A 42 21.63 2.71 5.96
N GLY A 43 21.75 3.94 5.43
CA GLY A 43 22.26 4.21 4.09
C GLY A 43 21.35 3.73 2.96
N CYS A 44 20.06 3.47 3.25
CA CYS A 44 19.05 3.23 2.24
C CYS A 44 18.51 4.54 1.67
N THR A 45 18.09 4.52 0.42
CA THR A 45 17.54 5.69 -0.28
C THR A 45 16.08 5.44 -0.59
N PRO A 46 15.15 6.21 0.01
CA PRO A 46 13.74 6.13 -0.33
C PRO A 46 13.47 6.48 -1.80
N VAL A 47 12.57 5.71 -2.42
CA VAL A 47 12.08 5.93 -3.80
C VAL A 47 10.58 5.68 -3.84
N ARG A 48 9.90 6.24 -4.85
CA ARG A 48 8.46 6.01 -5.08
C ARG A 48 8.19 4.65 -5.69
N THR A 49 6.97 4.18 -5.57
CA THR A 49 6.56 2.92 -6.22
C THR A 49 6.62 3.03 -7.74
N ALA A 50 6.33 4.19 -8.32
CA ALA A 50 6.48 4.46 -9.75
C ALA A 50 7.93 4.34 -10.24
N ASP A 51 8.91 4.73 -9.42
CA ASP A 51 10.33 4.60 -9.76
C ASP A 51 10.75 3.13 -9.83
N LEU A 52 10.27 2.30 -8.89
CA LEU A 52 10.48 0.85 -8.92
C LEU A 52 9.82 0.21 -10.16
N ALA A 53 8.60 0.63 -10.51
CA ALA A 53 7.93 0.18 -11.73
C ALA A 53 8.73 0.52 -12.99
N ALA A 54 9.20 1.76 -13.09
CA ALA A 54 10.03 2.21 -14.22
C ALA A 54 11.36 1.45 -14.30
N ARG A 55 11.98 1.14 -13.14
CA ARG A 55 13.19 0.30 -13.10
C ARG A 55 12.92 -1.08 -13.67
N TRP A 56 11.89 -1.74 -13.20
CA TRP A 56 11.64 -3.14 -13.56
C TRP A 56 11.04 -3.31 -14.96
N ARG A 57 10.34 -2.30 -15.49
CA ARG A 57 9.80 -2.28 -16.85
C ARG A 57 10.84 -1.81 -17.88
N ASP A 58 11.45 -0.65 -17.61
CA ASP A 58 12.22 0.11 -18.62
C ASP A 58 13.73 0.12 -18.33
N GLY A 59 14.18 -0.48 -17.22
CA GLY A 59 15.59 -0.50 -16.83
C GLY A 59 16.12 0.83 -16.26
N ARG A 60 15.24 1.78 -15.89
CA ARG A 60 15.69 3.06 -15.31
C ARG A 60 16.55 2.85 -14.07
N PRO A 61 17.58 3.67 -13.83
CA PRO A 61 18.45 3.50 -12.68
C PRO A 61 17.69 3.73 -11.37
N LEU A 62 18.03 2.96 -10.34
CA LEU A 62 17.66 3.19 -8.94
C LEU A 62 18.93 3.34 -8.10
N PRO A 63 18.86 3.97 -6.93
CA PRO A 63 19.92 3.94 -5.93
C PRO A 63 20.34 2.51 -5.61
N ALA A 64 21.58 2.35 -5.10
CA ALA A 64 22.14 1.02 -4.81
C ALA A 64 21.33 0.24 -3.74
N ARG A 65 20.73 0.96 -2.79
CA ARG A 65 19.93 0.40 -1.68
C ARG A 65 18.57 1.08 -1.59
N PRO A 66 17.66 0.81 -2.55
CA PRO A 66 16.36 1.43 -2.55
C PRO A 66 15.48 0.86 -1.43
N VAL A 67 14.67 1.71 -0.80
CA VAL A 67 13.58 1.37 0.11
C VAL A 67 12.34 2.17 -0.29
N LEU A 68 11.15 1.60 -0.13
CA LEU A 68 9.91 2.32 -0.41
C LEU A 68 9.15 2.54 0.89
N ILE A 69 8.62 3.75 1.07
CA ILE A 69 7.75 4.14 2.17
C ILE A 69 6.35 4.29 1.59
N THR A 70 5.42 3.43 2.00
CA THR A 70 4.05 3.45 1.49
C THR A 70 3.04 3.58 2.63
N PHE A 71 1.96 4.32 2.40
CA PHE A 71 0.85 4.48 3.33
C PHE A 71 -0.44 4.05 2.62
N ASP A 72 -1.27 3.26 3.31
CA ASP A 72 -2.56 2.80 2.78
C ASP A 72 -3.72 3.60 3.37
N ASP A 73 -4.88 3.50 2.74
CA ASP A 73 -6.19 3.99 3.12
C ASP A 73 -6.42 5.50 2.91
N GLY A 74 -5.44 6.36 3.19
CA GLY A 74 -5.58 7.81 3.09
C GLY A 74 -5.95 8.49 4.40
N TYR A 75 -5.35 8.07 5.54
CA TYR A 75 -5.54 8.72 6.84
C TYR A 75 -4.89 10.11 6.92
N GLU A 76 -5.58 11.08 7.54
CA GLU A 76 -5.12 12.47 7.70
C GLU A 76 -3.73 12.59 8.34
N GLY A 77 -3.41 11.70 9.28
CA GLY A 77 -2.11 11.71 9.95
C GLY A 77 -0.90 11.60 9.01
N VAL A 78 -1.10 11.12 7.78
CA VAL A 78 -0.03 11.11 6.78
C VAL A 78 0.34 12.54 6.38
N HIS A 79 -0.64 13.39 6.13
CA HIS A 79 -0.43 14.81 5.84
C HIS A 79 0.08 15.55 7.10
N ARG A 80 -0.61 15.39 8.23
CA ARG A 80 -0.36 16.16 9.44
C ARG A 80 0.97 15.83 10.13
N HIS A 81 1.36 14.55 10.15
CA HIS A 81 2.48 14.06 10.93
C HIS A 81 3.61 13.46 10.08
N ALA A 82 3.29 12.70 9.03
CA ALA A 82 4.33 12.06 8.22
C ALA A 82 4.97 13.02 7.23
N LEU A 83 4.20 13.84 6.53
CA LEU A 83 4.71 14.77 5.51
C LEU A 83 5.83 15.70 6.04
N PRO A 84 5.70 16.38 7.20
CA PRO A 84 6.77 17.23 7.72
C PRO A 84 8.09 16.46 7.98
N VAL A 85 7.98 15.22 8.43
CA VAL A 85 9.15 14.36 8.69
C VAL A 85 9.79 13.91 7.37
N LEU A 86 8.99 13.49 6.40
CA LEU A 86 9.48 13.12 5.06
C LEU A 86 10.17 14.31 4.39
N ALA A 87 9.57 15.50 4.44
CA ALA A 87 10.13 16.72 3.88
C ALA A 87 11.47 17.10 4.53
N LYS A 88 11.59 16.98 5.86
CA LYS A 88 12.84 17.23 6.61
C LYS A 88 14.00 16.36 6.09
N HIS A 89 13.72 15.13 5.69
CA HIS A 89 14.73 14.20 5.18
C HIS A 89 14.84 14.21 3.63
N GLY A 90 13.98 14.93 2.92
CA GLY A 90 13.89 14.90 1.46
C GLY A 90 13.47 13.51 0.93
N TYR A 91 12.61 12.80 1.67
CA TYR A 91 12.19 11.45 1.35
C TYR A 91 10.89 11.43 0.54
N PRO A 92 10.90 10.92 -0.68
CA PRO A 92 9.67 10.61 -1.40
C PRO A 92 8.94 9.44 -0.74
N ALA A 93 7.62 9.40 -0.91
CA ALA A 93 6.76 8.33 -0.42
C ALA A 93 5.64 8.05 -1.43
N THR A 94 4.82 7.04 -1.17
CA THR A 94 3.59 6.76 -1.92
C THR A 94 2.42 6.62 -0.97
N VAL A 95 1.33 7.34 -1.22
CA VAL A 95 0.07 7.20 -0.48
C VAL A 95 -0.98 6.55 -1.38
N PHE A 96 -1.52 5.43 -0.96
CA PHE A 96 -2.61 4.72 -1.64
C PHE A 96 -3.93 5.14 -1.03
N VAL A 97 -4.78 5.83 -1.80
CA VAL A 97 -6.03 6.38 -1.31
C VAL A 97 -7.24 5.52 -1.71
N SER A 98 -8.10 5.21 -0.74
CA SER A 98 -9.46 4.70 -0.98
C SER A 98 -10.37 5.88 -1.26
N THR A 99 -10.71 6.13 -2.53
CA THR A 99 -11.31 7.39 -2.95
C THR A 99 -12.68 7.68 -2.32
N GLY A 100 -13.42 6.63 -1.95
CA GLY A 100 -14.68 6.75 -1.22
C GLY A 100 -14.52 6.96 0.29
N TRP A 101 -13.30 6.99 0.81
CA TRP A 101 -12.99 7.31 2.21
C TRP A 101 -12.40 8.71 2.36
N ILE A 102 -11.92 9.32 1.26
CA ILE A 102 -11.43 10.70 1.27
C ILE A 102 -12.60 11.66 1.44
N ARG A 103 -12.49 12.58 2.39
CA ARG A 103 -13.53 13.55 2.72
C ARG A 103 -13.79 14.46 1.52
N GLY A 104 -15.07 14.65 1.17
CA GLY A 104 -15.51 15.48 0.08
C GLY A 104 -16.58 14.85 -0.81
N ALA A 105 -16.58 15.18 -2.09
CA ALA A 105 -17.65 14.82 -3.01
C ALA A 105 -17.87 13.33 -3.24
N TYR A 106 -16.84 12.51 -3.01
CA TYR A 106 -16.88 11.05 -3.25
C TYR A 106 -16.97 10.22 -1.97
N ASP A 107 -17.06 10.87 -0.80
CA ASP A 107 -17.07 10.20 0.50
C ASP A 107 -18.30 9.30 0.65
N THR A 108 -18.05 8.01 0.90
CA THR A 108 -19.07 6.98 1.14
C THR A 108 -19.25 6.64 2.63
N GLY A 109 -18.52 7.34 3.52
CA GLY A 109 -18.58 7.11 4.98
C GLY A 109 -17.86 5.85 5.45
N GLY A 110 -16.95 5.26 4.66
CA GLY A 110 -16.27 4.01 5.00
C GLY A 110 -14.96 4.17 5.80
N GLY A 111 -14.52 5.40 6.05
CA GLY A 111 -13.27 5.68 6.76
C GLY A 111 -13.28 5.17 8.19
N LEU A 112 -12.18 4.51 8.63
CA LEU A 112 -12.06 3.92 9.96
C LEU A 112 -11.50 4.87 11.01
N ASP A 113 -10.96 6.03 10.59
CA ASP A 113 -10.41 7.10 11.44
C ASP A 113 -10.54 8.44 10.68
N THR A 114 -9.91 9.51 11.14
CA THR A 114 -9.87 10.77 10.41
C THR A 114 -9.14 10.60 9.08
N MET A 115 -9.84 10.86 7.99
CA MET A 115 -9.33 10.70 6.63
C MET A 115 -8.84 12.04 6.06
N LEU A 116 -7.94 11.96 5.07
CA LEU A 116 -7.58 13.10 4.23
C LEU A 116 -8.83 13.72 3.56
N ASP A 117 -8.75 14.99 3.21
CA ASP A 117 -9.57 15.58 2.17
C ASP A 117 -8.77 15.76 0.86
N TRP A 118 -9.45 16.14 -0.23
CA TRP A 118 -8.80 16.25 -1.53
C TRP A 118 -7.79 17.40 -1.62
N ASP A 119 -7.94 18.48 -0.83
CA ASP A 119 -6.92 19.53 -0.74
C ASP A 119 -5.63 18.99 -0.15
N GLN A 120 -5.72 18.23 0.94
CA GLN A 120 -4.56 17.55 1.55
C GLN A 120 -3.92 16.52 0.62
N VAL A 121 -4.71 15.78 -0.19
CA VAL A 121 -4.18 14.86 -1.20
C VAL A 121 -3.40 15.62 -2.28
N ARG A 122 -3.91 16.76 -2.74
CA ARG A 122 -3.20 17.63 -3.70
C ARG A 122 -1.92 18.23 -3.11
N GLU A 123 -1.93 18.62 -1.84
CA GLU A 123 -0.74 19.11 -1.14
C GLU A 123 0.33 18.02 -1.00
N LEU A 124 -0.06 16.77 -0.69
CA LEU A 124 0.85 15.61 -0.68
C LEU A 124 1.48 15.41 -2.08
N ALA A 125 0.67 15.44 -3.14
CA ALA A 125 1.17 15.29 -4.50
C ALA A 125 2.16 16.40 -4.90
N ALA A 126 1.88 17.65 -4.50
CA ALA A 126 2.76 18.81 -4.74
C ALA A 126 4.09 18.70 -3.95
N ALA A 127 4.12 17.94 -2.87
CA ALA A 127 5.29 17.71 -2.02
C ALA A 127 6.08 16.42 -2.39
N ASP A 128 6.03 15.98 -3.65
CA ASP A 128 6.72 14.79 -4.18
C ASP A 128 6.26 13.44 -3.57
N VAL A 129 5.05 13.39 -3.01
CA VAL A 129 4.43 12.13 -2.59
C VAL A 129 3.59 11.58 -3.74
N GLU A 130 3.91 10.37 -4.21
CA GLU A 130 3.11 9.68 -5.22
C GLU A 130 1.74 9.33 -4.67
N ILE A 131 0.67 9.65 -5.42
CA ILE A 131 -0.68 9.21 -5.09
C ILE A 131 -1.01 7.98 -5.92
N GLY A 132 -1.25 6.86 -5.24
CA GLY A 132 -1.64 5.58 -5.80
C GLY A 132 -3.10 5.24 -5.52
N GLY A 133 -3.65 4.26 -6.23
CA GLY A 133 -5.02 3.78 -6.00
C GLY A 133 -5.11 2.73 -4.89
N HIS A 134 -6.21 2.78 -4.10
CA HIS A 134 -6.55 1.75 -3.12
C HIS A 134 -8.01 1.31 -3.23
N THR A 135 -8.55 1.34 -4.46
CA THR A 135 -9.97 1.14 -4.80
C THR A 135 -10.88 2.29 -4.38
N HIS A 136 -12.18 2.18 -4.64
CA HIS A 136 -13.14 3.21 -4.23
C HIS A 136 -13.62 2.98 -2.79
N THR A 137 -14.20 1.81 -2.49
CA THR A 137 -14.83 1.53 -1.19
C THR A 137 -14.07 0.51 -0.32
N HIS A 138 -12.82 0.18 -0.67
CA HIS A 138 -11.95 -0.73 0.06
C HIS A 138 -12.50 -2.16 0.27
N PRO A 139 -13.09 -2.82 -0.75
CA PRO A 139 -13.64 -4.16 -0.60
C PRO A 139 -12.59 -5.26 -0.75
N GLN A 140 -12.93 -6.48 -0.33
CA GLN A 140 -12.15 -7.67 -0.69
C GLN A 140 -12.35 -7.99 -2.18
N LEU A 141 -11.46 -7.53 -3.05
CA LEU A 141 -11.59 -7.57 -4.51
C LEU A 141 -11.80 -8.97 -5.07
N ASP A 142 -11.23 -10.00 -4.45
CA ASP A 142 -11.38 -11.39 -4.85
C ASP A 142 -12.79 -11.94 -4.57
N GLN A 143 -13.61 -11.25 -3.79
CA GLN A 143 -14.99 -11.62 -3.47
C GLN A 143 -16.03 -10.91 -4.35
N LEU A 144 -15.65 -9.91 -5.12
CA LEU A 144 -16.54 -9.18 -6.03
C LEU A 144 -16.82 -10.00 -7.31
N ASP A 145 -17.90 -9.67 -8.00
CA ASP A 145 -18.07 -10.08 -9.41
C ASP A 145 -17.22 -9.20 -10.35
N ASP A 146 -17.22 -9.50 -11.66
CA ASP A 146 -16.33 -8.81 -12.60
C ASP A 146 -16.74 -7.36 -12.85
N SER A 147 -18.04 -7.05 -12.77
CA SER A 147 -18.53 -5.67 -12.93
C SER A 147 -18.14 -4.80 -11.76
N ALA A 148 -18.43 -5.26 -10.53
CA ALA A 148 -18.06 -4.55 -9.32
C ALA A 148 -16.54 -4.43 -9.16
N LEU A 149 -15.77 -5.48 -9.51
CA LEU A 149 -14.32 -5.43 -9.50
C LEU A 149 -13.77 -4.35 -10.44
N ARG A 150 -14.25 -4.30 -11.67
CA ARG A 150 -13.84 -3.26 -12.63
C ARG A 150 -14.26 -1.87 -12.18
N HIS A 151 -15.46 -1.73 -11.65
CA HIS A 151 -15.93 -0.44 -11.13
C HIS A 151 -15.00 0.08 -10.02
N GLU A 152 -14.68 -0.73 -9.01
CA GLU A 152 -13.77 -0.36 -7.92
C GLU A 152 -12.40 0.12 -8.41
N LEU A 153 -11.86 -0.51 -9.45
CA LEU A 153 -10.54 -0.21 -9.97
C LEU A 153 -10.54 1.00 -10.91
N ILE A 154 -11.48 1.06 -11.84
CA ILE A 154 -11.54 2.12 -12.86
C ILE A 154 -12.01 3.43 -12.22
N HIS A 155 -13.13 3.38 -11.48
CA HIS A 155 -13.71 4.58 -10.87
C HIS A 155 -12.75 5.26 -9.89
N SER A 156 -12.07 4.48 -9.02
CA SER A 156 -11.06 5.05 -8.13
C SER A 156 -9.88 5.67 -8.89
N ARG A 157 -9.47 5.07 -10.00
CA ARG A 157 -8.39 5.59 -10.83
C ARG A 157 -8.78 6.90 -11.53
N GLU A 158 -10.00 6.97 -12.03
CA GLU A 158 -10.56 8.19 -12.65
C GLU A 158 -10.63 9.33 -11.63
N ILE A 159 -11.21 9.10 -10.45
CA ILE A 159 -11.27 10.12 -9.38
C ILE A 159 -9.87 10.64 -9.02
N VAL A 160 -8.89 9.78 -8.80
CA VAL A 160 -7.52 10.24 -8.50
C VAL A 160 -6.95 11.05 -9.67
N THR A 161 -7.23 10.65 -10.91
CA THR A 161 -6.76 11.37 -12.10
C THR A 161 -7.35 12.78 -12.18
N ASP A 162 -8.66 12.88 -11.91
CA ASP A 162 -9.39 14.16 -11.97
C ASP A 162 -8.94 15.11 -10.84
N GLU A 163 -8.75 14.58 -9.63
CA GLU A 163 -8.41 15.36 -8.45
C GLU A 163 -6.93 15.78 -8.39
N VAL A 164 -6.02 14.92 -8.87
CA VAL A 164 -4.57 15.13 -8.78
C VAL A 164 -3.95 15.58 -10.12
N GLY A 165 -4.69 15.44 -11.22
CA GLY A 165 -4.21 15.78 -12.58
C GLY A 165 -3.25 14.73 -13.15
N THR A 166 -3.00 13.63 -12.45
CA THR A 166 -2.10 12.57 -12.91
C THR A 166 -2.68 11.20 -12.57
N ALA A 167 -2.75 10.32 -13.58
CA ALA A 167 -3.25 8.97 -13.38
C ALA A 167 -2.33 8.13 -12.48
N PRO A 168 -2.84 7.45 -11.45
CA PRO A 168 -2.02 6.62 -10.58
C PRO A 168 -1.40 5.46 -11.36
N VAL A 169 -0.08 5.28 -11.19
CA VAL A 169 0.67 4.16 -11.79
C VAL A 169 0.49 2.90 -10.95
N SER A 170 0.42 3.04 -9.64
CA SER A 170 0.47 1.95 -8.67
C SER A 170 -0.88 1.77 -7.98
N LEU A 171 -1.23 0.49 -7.72
CA LEU A 171 -2.40 0.08 -6.92
C LEU A 171 -1.91 -0.68 -5.69
N ALA A 172 -2.46 -0.42 -4.51
CA ALA A 172 -2.39 -1.35 -3.39
C ALA A 172 -3.70 -2.13 -3.29
N TYR A 173 -3.62 -3.45 -3.12
CA TYR A 173 -4.83 -4.26 -2.95
C TYR A 173 -5.35 -4.15 -1.51
N PRO A 174 -6.64 -3.82 -1.29
CA PRO A 174 -7.26 -3.90 0.03
C PRO A 174 -7.00 -5.26 0.69
N PHE A 175 -6.61 -5.24 1.97
CA PHE A 175 -6.19 -6.42 2.74
C PHE A 175 -4.99 -7.18 2.15
N GLY A 176 -4.38 -6.70 1.08
CA GLY A 176 -3.29 -7.37 0.37
C GLY A 176 -3.71 -8.60 -0.45
N TYR A 177 -5.00 -8.79 -0.69
CA TYR A 177 -5.52 -9.99 -1.35
C TYR A 177 -5.63 -9.83 -2.86
N SER A 178 -4.91 -10.67 -3.61
CA SER A 178 -5.01 -10.70 -5.07
C SER A 178 -5.07 -12.13 -5.60
N SER A 179 -6.09 -12.43 -6.39
CA SER A 179 -6.15 -13.63 -7.23
C SER A 179 -5.60 -13.31 -8.63
N ARG A 180 -5.43 -14.33 -9.48
CA ARG A 180 -5.05 -14.11 -10.89
C ARG A 180 -6.04 -13.18 -11.58
N ARG A 181 -7.35 -13.38 -11.39
CA ARG A 181 -8.43 -12.54 -11.93
C ARG A 181 -8.30 -11.09 -11.50
N VAL A 182 -8.04 -10.83 -10.21
CA VAL A 182 -7.87 -9.45 -9.67
C VAL A 182 -6.64 -8.77 -10.28
N ARG A 183 -5.54 -9.48 -10.45
CA ARG A 183 -4.32 -8.94 -11.08
C ARG A 183 -4.52 -8.61 -12.55
N GLU A 184 -5.27 -9.45 -13.27
CA GLU A 184 -5.66 -9.20 -14.66
C GLU A 184 -6.54 -7.96 -14.75
N ALA A 185 -7.57 -7.83 -13.91
CA ALA A 185 -8.42 -6.65 -13.85
C ALA A 185 -7.62 -5.37 -13.52
N ALA A 186 -6.68 -5.41 -12.58
CA ALA A 186 -5.81 -4.26 -12.28
C ALA A 186 -4.98 -3.82 -13.49
N ARG A 187 -4.42 -4.78 -14.24
CA ARG A 187 -3.70 -4.51 -15.49
C ARG A 187 -4.60 -3.88 -16.55
N GLU A 188 -5.80 -4.43 -16.74
CA GLU A 188 -6.77 -3.95 -17.72
C GLU A 188 -7.35 -2.58 -17.37
N SER A 189 -7.40 -2.24 -16.07
CA SER A 189 -7.78 -0.92 -15.58
C SER A 189 -6.67 0.14 -15.75
N GLY A 190 -5.51 -0.21 -16.33
CA GLY A 190 -4.45 0.73 -16.66
C GLY A 190 -3.43 0.99 -15.56
N TYR A 191 -3.41 0.21 -14.46
CA TYR A 191 -2.33 0.28 -13.49
C TYR A 191 -1.06 -0.37 -14.04
N GLY A 192 0.11 0.24 -13.83
CA GLY A 192 1.41 -0.29 -14.24
C GLY A 192 1.95 -1.37 -13.30
N GLN A 193 1.53 -1.32 -12.05
CA GLN A 193 1.88 -2.32 -11.02
C GLN A 193 0.85 -2.37 -9.89
N ALA A 194 0.93 -3.46 -9.09
CA ALA A 194 0.09 -3.58 -7.91
C ALA A 194 0.81 -4.32 -6.76
N LEU A 195 0.53 -3.84 -5.54
CA LEU A 195 1.18 -4.24 -4.31
C LEU A 195 0.22 -5.06 -3.44
N ALA A 196 0.72 -6.19 -2.98
CA ALA A 196 0.03 -7.10 -2.07
C ALA A 196 0.66 -7.03 -0.67
N VAL A 197 0.14 -7.82 0.27
CA VAL A 197 0.72 -8.01 1.60
C VAL A 197 1.08 -9.48 1.77
N ASN A 198 2.36 -9.78 1.99
CA ASN A 198 2.85 -11.12 2.32
C ASN A 198 3.99 -11.08 3.33
N ASN A 199 4.30 -9.91 3.85
CA ASN A 199 5.42 -9.68 4.76
C ASN A 199 6.71 -10.33 4.24
N ALA A 200 7.11 -9.93 3.04
CA ALA A 200 8.31 -10.40 2.35
C ALA A 200 8.90 -9.26 1.49
N LEU A 201 10.16 -9.37 1.15
CA LEU A 201 10.83 -8.42 0.26
C LEU A 201 10.28 -8.53 -1.18
N ALA A 202 10.08 -7.40 -1.82
CA ALA A 202 9.68 -7.35 -3.22
C ALA A 202 10.81 -7.84 -4.12
N ARG A 203 10.46 -8.61 -5.16
CA ARG A 203 11.39 -9.15 -6.14
C ARG A 203 10.80 -9.07 -7.55
N ARG A 204 11.59 -8.70 -8.53
CA ARG A 204 11.16 -8.59 -9.94
C ARG A 204 10.46 -9.85 -10.45
N ARG A 205 10.91 -11.03 -10.03
CA ARG A 205 10.31 -12.34 -10.42
C ARG A 205 8.88 -12.56 -9.95
N GLN A 206 8.35 -11.76 -9.02
CA GLN A 206 6.94 -11.83 -8.59
C GLN A 206 5.99 -11.31 -9.67
N GLY A 207 6.53 -10.59 -10.65
CA GLY A 207 5.76 -9.84 -11.65
C GLY A 207 5.19 -8.54 -11.07
N PRO A 208 4.80 -7.59 -11.93
CA PRO A 208 4.43 -6.23 -11.51
C PRO A 208 3.14 -6.18 -10.67
N TYR A 209 2.27 -7.18 -10.74
CA TYR A 209 0.97 -7.17 -10.06
C TYR A 209 0.90 -8.06 -8.81
N ALA A 210 2.05 -8.41 -8.22
CA ALA A 210 2.11 -9.24 -7.02
C ALA A 210 3.25 -8.85 -6.07
N LEU A 211 3.62 -7.57 -6.05
CA LEU A 211 4.71 -7.08 -5.23
C LEU A 211 4.34 -7.17 -3.75
N THR A 212 5.27 -7.67 -2.95
CA THR A 212 5.05 -7.88 -1.52
C THR A 212 5.56 -6.72 -0.70
N ARG A 213 4.91 -6.45 0.42
CA ARG A 213 5.26 -5.37 1.35
C ARG A 213 5.50 -5.91 2.76
N LEU A 214 6.13 -5.11 3.59
CA LEU A 214 6.44 -5.37 4.99
C LEU A 214 5.58 -4.46 5.86
N THR A 215 4.70 -5.04 6.66
CA THR A 215 3.78 -4.28 7.54
C THR A 215 4.55 -3.65 8.70
N VAL A 216 4.44 -2.33 8.86
CA VAL A 216 4.87 -1.60 10.04
C VAL A 216 3.67 -1.39 10.95
N ARG A 217 3.82 -1.64 12.24
CA ARG A 217 2.75 -1.63 13.24
C ARG A 217 3.13 -0.76 14.44
N ARG A 218 2.15 -0.45 15.27
CA ARG A 218 2.36 0.27 16.54
C ARG A 218 3.38 -0.43 17.45
N ALA A 219 3.40 -1.76 17.44
CA ALA A 219 4.30 -2.57 18.23
C ALA A 219 5.67 -2.82 17.59
N THR A 220 5.92 -2.31 16.37
CA THR A 220 7.22 -2.50 15.69
C THR A 220 8.30 -1.71 16.44
N THR A 221 9.27 -2.42 17.04
CA THR A 221 10.38 -1.79 17.74
C THR A 221 11.40 -1.17 16.77
N ALA A 222 12.28 -0.31 17.28
CA ALA A 222 13.36 0.31 16.48
C ALA A 222 14.28 -0.75 15.85
N GLU A 223 14.65 -1.80 16.61
CA GLU A 223 15.50 -2.88 16.15
C GLU A 223 14.81 -3.77 15.11
N GLU A 224 13.50 -4.01 15.28
CA GLU A 224 12.69 -4.69 14.25
C GLU A 224 12.64 -3.87 12.97
N PHE A 225 12.37 -2.56 13.10
CA PHE A 225 12.29 -1.66 11.95
C PHE A 225 13.62 -1.59 11.19
N GLU A 226 14.76 -1.49 11.90
CA GLU A 226 16.08 -1.53 11.29
C GLU A 226 16.27 -2.81 10.45
N ARG A 227 15.85 -3.97 10.97
CA ARG A 227 15.91 -5.24 10.23
C ARG A 227 15.01 -5.23 8.98
N LEU A 228 13.82 -4.60 9.05
CA LEU A 228 12.93 -4.45 7.89
C LEU A 228 13.61 -3.63 6.79
N VAL A 229 14.16 -2.47 7.13
CA VAL A 229 14.86 -1.57 6.18
C VAL A 229 16.05 -2.27 5.53
N GLN A 230 16.80 -3.04 6.31
CA GLN A 230 17.97 -3.78 5.84
C GLN A 230 17.61 -5.10 5.13
N GLY A 231 16.33 -5.48 5.09
CA GLY A 231 15.86 -6.73 4.49
C GLY A 231 16.33 -7.99 5.23
N ARG A 232 16.63 -7.88 6.53
CA ARG A 232 17.17 -8.97 7.37
C ARG A 232 16.08 -9.61 8.24
N ALA A 233 16.22 -10.88 8.52
CA ALA A 233 15.38 -11.67 9.43
C ALA A 233 13.86 -11.69 9.10
N ILE A 234 13.42 -11.19 7.94
CA ILE A 234 12.01 -11.02 7.53
C ILE A 234 11.21 -12.32 7.70
N ALA A 235 11.78 -13.47 7.32
CA ALA A 235 11.06 -14.73 7.42
C ALA A 235 10.76 -15.13 8.87
N ARG A 236 11.64 -14.81 9.81
CA ARG A 236 11.50 -15.07 11.24
C ARG A 236 10.50 -14.09 11.87
N ASP A 237 10.69 -12.80 11.62
CA ASP A 237 9.90 -11.75 12.26
C ASP A 237 8.42 -11.81 11.85
N PHE A 238 8.12 -12.28 10.63
CA PHE A 238 6.76 -12.46 10.12
C PHE A 238 6.29 -13.92 9.96
N ALA A 239 6.93 -14.89 10.63
CA ALA A 239 6.56 -16.32 10.47
C ALA A 239 5.08 -16.57 10.81
N ARG A 240 4.58 -15.99 11.92
CA ARG A 240 3.19 -16.14 12.39
C ARG A 240 2.21 -15.47 11.41
N ASP A 241 2.50 -14.26 10.96
CA ASP A 241 1.62 -13.52 10.03
C ASP A 241 1.47 -14.23 8.71
N ARG A 242 2.57 -14.79 8.19
CA ARG A 242 2.58 -15.55 6.94
C ARG A 242 1.79 -16.86 7.04
N ALA A 243 1.82 -17.52 8.20
CA ALA A 243 1.02 -18.71 8.46
C ALA A 243 -0.47 -18.38 8.50
N LEU A 244 -0.85 -17.29 9.20
CA LEU A 244 -2.24 -16.80 9.25
C LEU A 244 -2.75 -16.39 7.86
N THR A 245 -1.96 -15.65 7.08
CA THR A 245 -2.32 -15.23 5.72
C THR A 245 -2.59 -16.43 4.80
N LYS A 246 -1.78 -17.49 4.89
CA LYS A 246 -2.01 -18.73 4.13
C LYS A 246 -3.30 -19.43 4.55
N GLY A 247 -3.59 -19.52 5.85
CA GLY A 247 -4.83 -20.10 6.37
C GLY A 247 -6.07 -19.34 5.89
N TYR A 248 -6.03 -18.00 5.95
CA TYR A 248 -7.11 -17.15 5.46
C TYR A 248 -7.32 -17.28 3.93
N ALA A 249 -6.27 -17.47 3.15
CA ALA A 249 -6.38 -17.68 1.71
C ALA A 249 -7.19 -18.94 1.35
N LEU A 250 -7.06 -20.02 2.13
CA LEU A 250 -7.87 -21.24 1.96
C LEU A 250 -9.35 -20.99 2.27
N VAL A 251 -9.66 -20.28 3.37
CA VAL A 251 -11.04 -19.93 3.75
C VAL A 251 -11.71 -19.08 2.67
N ARG A 252 -11.01 -18.09 2.12
CA ARG A 252 -11.55 -17.23 1.04
C ARG A 252 -11.80 -18.02 -0.25
N ARG A 253 -10.90 -18.92 -0.63
CA ARG A 253 -11.12 -19.81 -1.77
C ARG A 253 -12.39 -20.65 -1.61
N ALA A 254 -12.60 -21.22 -0.43
CA ALA A 254 -13.81 -21.99 -0.14
C ALA A 254 -15.08 -21.15 -0.23
N ARG A 255 -15.07 -19.90 0.30
CA ARG A 255 -16.18 -18.94 0.17
C ARG A 255 -16.48 -18.59 -1.29
N GLN A 256 -15.45 -18.37 -2.11
CA GLN A 256 -15.60 -18.03 -3.52
C GLN A 256 -16.24 -19.17 -4.32
N VAL A 257 -15.83 -20.42 -4.07
CA VAL A 257 -16.44 -21.62 -4.69
C VAL A 257 -17.91 -21.76 -4.31
N ARG A 258 -18.25 -21.62 -3.01
CA ARG A 258 -19.66 -21.67 -2.56
C ARG A 258 -20.55 -20.63 -3.24
N ARG A 259 -20.07 -19.38 -3.38
CA ARG A 259 -20.82 -18.32 -4.06
C ARG A 259 -21.06 -18.61 -5.55
N LYS A 260 -20.07 -19.17 -6.25
CA LYS A 260 -20.23 -19.59 -7.66
C LYS A 260 -21.28 -20.68 -7.83
N VAL A 261 -21.26 -21.71 -6.97
CA VAL A 261 -22.22 -22.80 -6.98
C VAL A 261 -23.66 -22.33 -6.65
N SER A 262 -23.79 -21.39 -5.71
CA SER A 262 -25.11 -20.81 -5.39
C SER A 262 -25.70 -19.97 -6.53
N ARG A 263 -24.86 -19.23 -7.30
CA ARG A 263 -25.31 -18.41 -8.45
C ARG A 263 -25.62 -19.26 -9.72
N SER A 264 -25.05 -20.46 -9.84
CA SER A 264 -25.35 -21.35 -10.98
C SER A 264 -26.59 -22.23 -10.75
N ARG A 265 -27.26 -22.11 -9.61
CA ARG A 265 -28.50 -22.83 -9.26
C ARG A 265 -29.76 -21.95 -9.27
N VAL A 266 -29.61 -20.70 -9.66
CA VAL A 266 -30.69 -19.73 -9.93
C VAL A 266 -30.66 -19.37 -11.44
#